data_04b8ed75b29a19b54c6305faf3edadcb
#
_entry.id   04b8ed75b29a19b54c6305faf3edadcb
#
_cell.length_a   1.000
_cell.length_b   1.000
_cell.length_c   1.000
_cell.angle_alpha   90.00
_cell.angle_beta   90.00
_cell.angle_gamma   90.00
#
_symmetry.space_group_name_H-M   'P 1'
#
loop_
_entity.id
_entity.type
_entity.pdbx_description
1 polymer ?
#
loop_
_entity_poly.entity_id
_entity_poly.type
_entity_poly.pdbx_seq_one_letter_code
_entity_poly.pdbx_strand_id
1 'polypeptide(L)'
;MGMKVVLGVGDKSLEKYITEMPEVDVLTTVRRREGIIDAIVNYNPHAVILSMALPGKADYRDILPKIKELRHKAKIVFIYGDKDDEFRYFADFLVEQGIYNFIAGAIDPYS
;
A
#
# COMPACT_ATOMS: atom_id res chain seq x y z
N MET A 1 -3.76 1.86 -21.36
CA MET A 1 -3.01 0.97 -20.46
C MET A 1 -2.83 1.62 -19.11
N GLY A 2 -3.12 0.91 -18.06
CA GLY A 2 -3.00 1.44 -16.71
C GLY A 2 -1.72 1.04 -16.02
N MET A 3 -1.44 1.68 -14.89
CA MET A 3 -0.36 1.28 -14.01
C MET A 3 -0.73 -0.04 -13.33
N LYS A 4 0.14 -1.02 -13.40
CA LYS A 4 -0.10 -2.34 -12.78
C LYS A 4 0.14 -2.27 -11.28
N VAL A 5 -0.87 -2.63 -10.50
CA VAL A 5 -0.89 -2.39 -9.06
C VAL A 5 -1.28 -3.65 -8.29
N VAL A 6 -0.60 -3.87 -7.17
CA VAL A 6 -1.06 -4.78 -6.12
C VAL A 6 -1.74 -3.92 -5.05
N LEU A 7 -2.96 -4.29 -4.67
CA LEU A 7 -3.80 -3.50 -3.78
C LEU A 7 -3.99 -4.22 -2.45
N GLY A 8 -3.67 -3.55 -1.35
CA GLY A 8 -3.83 -4.10 -0.01
C GLY A 8 -4.28 -3.03 0.97
N VAL A 9 -5.53 -2.63 0.90
CA VAL A 9 -6.03 -1.50 1.71
C VAL A 9 -7.01 -1.92 2.81
N GLY A 10 -7.60 -3.10 2.72
CA GLY A 10 -8.49 -3.60 3.77
C GLY A 10 -9.82 -2.87 3.90
N ASP A 11 -10.21 -2.08 2.91
CA ASP A 11 -11.44 -1.30 2.89
C ASP A 11 -12.13 -1.53 1.57
N LYS A 12 -13.32 -2.12 1.60
CA LYS A 12 -14.04 -2.50 0.38
C LYS A 12 -14.43 -1.30 -0.49
N SER A 13 -14.81 -0.19 0.13
CA SER A 13 -15.18 1.01 -0.61
C SER A 13 -13.99 1.60 -1.34
N LEU A 14 -12.85 1.65 -0.68
CA LEU A 14 -11.62 2.16 -1.27
C LEU A 14 -11.09 1.23 -2.35
N GLU A 15 -11.17 -0.10 -2.13
CA GLU A 15 -10.80 -1.09 -3.14
C GLU A 15 -11.61 -0.90 -4.40
N LYS A 16 -12.92 -0.74 -4.26
CA LYS A 16 -13.82 -0.54 -5.39
C LYS A 16 -13.48 0.74 -6.14
N TYR A 17 -13.26 1.83 -5.41
CA TYR A 17 -12.92 3.12 -6.00
C TYR A 17 -11.64 3.03 -6.83
N ILE A 18 -10.60 2.44 -6.27
CA ILE A 18 -9.30 2.32 -6.96
C ILE A 18 -9.42 1.37 -8.16
N THR A 19 -10.12 0.26 -8.01
CA THR A 19 -10.29 -0.73 -9.08
C THR A 19 -11.02 -0.15 -10.28
N GLU A 20 -11.92 0.80 -10.06
CA GLU A 20 -12.69 1.46 -11.12
C GLU A 20 -11.95 2.61 -11.80
N MET A 21 -10.78 3.00 -11.29
CA MET A 21 -9.98 4.05 -11.91
C MET A 21 -9.41 3.57 -13.26
N PRO A 22 -9.66 4.29 -14.36
CA PRO A 22 -9.21 3.83 -15.68
C PRO A 22 -7.70 3.78 -15.84
N GLU A 23 -6.96 4.58 -15.08
CA GLU A 23 -5.49 4.61 -15.14
C GLU A 23 -4.82 3.54 -14.29
N VAL A 24 -5.60 2.73 -13.57
CA VAL A 24 -5.08 1.69 -12.68
C VAL A 24 -5.52 0.31 -13.16
N ASP A 25 -4.57 -0.61 -13.24
CA ASP A 25 -4.83 -2.02 -13.57
C ASP A 25 -4.48 -2.84 -12.33
N VAL A 26 -5.50 -3.24 -11.56
CA VAL A 26 -5.29 -3.99 -10.32
C VAL A 26 -5.04 -5.46 -10.66
N LEU A 27 -3.80 -5.90 -10.45
CA LEU A 27 -3.38 -7.28 -10.74
C LEU A 27 -3.95 -8.26 -9.74
N THR A 28 -3.95 -7.89 -8.47
CA THR A 28 -4.54 -8.69 -7.40
C THR A 28 -4.82 -7.80 -6.20
N THR A 29 -5.75 -8.25 -5.36
CA THR A 29 -6.08 -7.58 -4.09
C THR A 29 -5.69 -8.52 -2.96
N VAL A 30 -4.83 -8.03 -2.07
CA VAL A 30 -4.36 -8.77 -0.91
C VAL A 30 -5.33 -8.51 0.25
N ARG A 31 -5.72 -9.54 0.95
CA ARG A 31 -6.69 -9.44 2.06
C ARG A 31 -6.01 -9.41 3.43
N ARG A 32 -4.75 -9.79 3.52
CA ARG A 32 -3.99 -9.81 4.76
C ARG A 32 -2.55 -9.39 4.49
N ARG A 33 -1.91 -8.79 5.49
CA ARG A 33 -0.51 -8.34 5.37
C ARG A 33 0.44 -9.47 4.99
N GLU A 34 0.17 -10.68 5.47
CA GLU A 34 0.99 -11.86 5.20
C GLU A 34 1.05 -12.24 3.71
N GLY A 35 0.07 -11.80 2.92
CA GLY A 35 0.04 -12.09 1.50
C GLY A 35 0.75 -11.08 0.61
N ILE A 36 1.22 -9.98 1.16
CA ILE A 36 1.78 -8.87 0.35
C ILE A 36 3.03 -9.31 -0.42
N ILE A 37 3.98 -9.93 0.25
CA ILE A 37 5.26 -10.30 -0.38
C ILE A 37 5.04 -11.32 -1.51
N ASP A 38 4.21 -12.34 -1.27
CA ASP A 38 3.91 -13.33 -2.30
C ASP A 38 3.26 -12.69 -3.52
N ALA A 39 2.35 -11.74 -3.31
CA ALA A 39 1.70 -11.04 -4.41
C ALA A 39 2.70 -10.25 -5.24
N ILE A 40 3.65 -9.58 -4.60
CA ILE A 40 4.67 -8.81 -5.30
C ILE A 40 5.57 -9.72 -6.12
N VAL A 41 5.99 -10.84 -5.56
CA VAL A 41 6.84 -11.80 -6.25
C VAL A 41 6.11 -12.39 -7.46
N ASN A 42 4.83 -12.74 -7.30
CA ASN A 42 4.07 -13.43 -8.35
C ASN A 42 3.59 -12.51 -9.46
N TYR A 43 3.31 -11.24 -9.16
CA TYR A 43 2.67 -10.33 -10.11
C TYR A 43 3.56 -9.23 -10.66
N ASN A 44 4.71 -8.97 -10.06
CA ASN A 44 5.66 -7.94 -10.51
C ASN A 44 4.99 -6.58 -10.80
N PRO A 45 4.32 -5.97 -9.82
CA PRO A 45 3.59 -4.72 -10.08
C PRO A 45 4.51 -3.52 -10.28
N HIS A 46 3.98 -2.47 -10.91
CA HIS A 46 4.66 -1.17 -11.00
C HIS A 46 4.51 -0.39 -9.69
N ALA A 47 3.40 -0.60 -9.00
CA ALA A 47 3.12 0.08 -7.73
C ALA A 47 2.40 -0.85 -6.78
N VAL A 48 2.53 -0.56 -5.49
CA VAL A 48 1.83 -1.28 -4.42
C VAL A 48 1.11 -0.24 -3.57
N ILE A 49 -0.21 -0.40 -3.42
CA ILE A 49 -1.01 0.51 -2.61
C ILE A 49 -1.42 -0.24 -1.35
N LEU A 50 -0.94 0.22 -0.22
CA LEU A 50 -1.13 -0.44 1.06
C LEU A 50 -1.78 0.52 2.06
N SER A 51 -2.39 -0.03 3.09
CA SER A 51 -3.03 0.74 4.15
C SER A 51 -2.75 0.14 5.51
N MET A 52 -2.68 0.97 6.52
CA MET A 52 -2.62 0.53 7.93
C MET A 52 -3.85 -0.30 8.31
N ALA A 53 -4.97 -0.11 7.62
CA ALA A 53 -6.21 -0.84 7.87
C ALA A 53 -6.17 -2.29 7.40
N LEU A 54 -5.19 -2.67 6.57
CA LEU A 54 -5.10 -4.06 6.09
C LEU A 54 -4.83 -4.99 7.28
N PRO A 55 -5.69 -5.99 7.52
CA PRO A 55 -5.52 -6.87 8.68
C PRO A 55 -4.33 -7.81 8.50
N GLY A 56 -3.86 -8.36 9.62
CA GLY A 56 -2.76 -9.30 9.65
C GLY A 56 -1.84 -9.03 10.83
N LYS A 57 -1.01 -10.00 11.14
CA LYS A 57 -0.05 -9.92 12.24
C LYS A 57 1.32 -9.42 11.82
N ALA A 58 1.62 -9.45 10.52
CA ALA A 58 2.90 -9.00 10.02
C ALA A 58 3.06 -7.49 10.20
N ASP A 59 4.28 -7.07 10.52
CA ASP A 59 4.58 -5.66 10.77
C ASP A 59 5.08 -5.01 9.48
N TYR A 60 4.52 -3.86 9.14
CA TYR A 60 4.98 -3.10 7.98
C TYR A 60 6.44 -2.68 8.08
N ARG A 61 6.98 -2.56 9.29
CA ARG A 61 8.41 -2.26 9.48
C ARG A 61 9.30 -3.38 8.93
N ASP A 62 8.76 -4.59 8.84
CA ASP A 62 9.46 -5.73 8.22
C ASP A 62 9.09 -5.87 6.74
N ILE A 63 7.82 -5.63 6.40
CA ILE A 63 7.31 -5.82 5.04
C ILE A 63 7.89 -4.80 4.06
N LEU A 64 7.88 -3.51 4.43
CA LEU A 64 8.25 -2.44 3.50
C LEU A 64 9.72 -2.50 3.07
N PRO A 65 10.69 -2.75 3.96
CA PRO A 65 12.07 -2.95 3.52
C PRO A 65 12.21 -4.17 2.60
N LYS A 66 11.44 -5.23 2.85
CA LYS A 66 11.46 -6.43 2.03
C LYS A 66 10.97 -6.15 0.61
N ILE A 67 9.93 -5.34 0.46
CA ILE A 67 9.44 -4.92 -0.85
C ILE A 67 10.53 -4.16 -1.61
N LYS A 68 11.20 -3.23 -0.96
CA LYS A 68 12.28 -2.45 -1.57
C LYS A 68 13.43 -3.34 -2.00
N GLU A 69 13.73 -4.37 -1.22
CA GLU A 69 14.76 -5.34 -1.53
C GLU A 69 14.41 -6.17 -2.77
N LEU A 70 13.14 -6.61 -2.87
CA LEU A 70 12.67 -7.45 -3.96
C LEU A 70 12.39 -6.65 -5.24
N ARG A 71 11.83 -5.45 -5.12
CA ARG A 71 11.48 -4.61 -6.26
C ARG A 71 11.71 -3.14 -5.93
N HIS A 72 12.98 -2.75 -5.96
CA HIS A 72 13.35 -1.38 -5.61
C HIS A 72 12.76 -0.31 -6.53
N LYS A 73 12.32 -0.69 -7.74
CA LYS A 73 11.71 0.25 -8.70
C LYS A 73 10.20 0.41 -8.51
N ALA A 74 9.56 -0.48 -7.76
CA ALA A 74 8.13 -0.38 -7.52
C ALA A 74 7.83 0.80 -6.61
N LYS A 75 6.81 1.58 -6.98
CA LYS A 75 6.34 2.65 -6.11
C LYS A 75 5.50 2.07 -4.99
N ILE A 76 5.66 2.61 -3.80
CA ILE A 76 4.82 2.24 -2.66
C ILE A 76 3.98 3.46 -2.30
N VAL A 77 2.66 3.29 -2.32
CA VAL A 77 1.71 4.30 -1.85
C VAL A 77 1.13 3.79 -0.55
N PHE A 78 1.31 4.51 0.53
CA PHE A 78 0.89 4.07 1.85
C PHE A 78 -0.20 4.99 2.41
N ILE A 79 -1.31 4.38 2.83
CA ILE A 79 -2.45 5.10 3.39
C ILE A 79 -2.47 4.82 4.89
N TYR A 80 -2.18 5.83 5.71
CA TYR A 80 -2.07 5.64 7.14
C TYR A 80 -3.42 5.73 7.86
N GLY A 81 -4.23 6.69 7.52
CA GLY A 81 -5.48 6.94 8.22
C GLY A 81 -5.35 8.15 9.14
N ASP A 82 -5.46 7.96 10.45
CA ASP A 82 -5.46 9.07 11.39
C ASP A 82 -4.06 9.62 11.67
N LYS A 83 -3.96 10.93 11.81
CA LYS A 83 -2.72 11.61 12.19
C LYS A 83 -2.61 11.66 13.71
N ASP A 84 -2.08 10.61 14.29
CA ASP A 84 -1.82 10.53 15.73
C ASP A 84 -0.31 10.54 16.00
N ASP A 85 0.08 10.30 17.26
CA ASP A 85 1.49 10.29 17.61
C ASP A 85 2.26 9.17 16.92
N GLU A 86 1.63 8.01 16.75
CA GLU A 86 2.24 6.89 16.02
C GLU A 86 2.47 7.24 14.55
N PHE A 87 1.60 8.07 13.96
CA PHE A 87 1.76 8.49 12.58
C PHE A 87 3.10 9.20 12.38
N ARG A 88 3.50 10.07 13.31
CA ARG A 88 4.76 10.80 13.19
C ARG A 88 5.96 9.86 13.12
N TYR A 89 6.01 8.89 14.03
CA TYR A 89 7.11 7.93 14.04
C TYR A 89 7.09 7.03 12.80
N PHE A 90 5.92 6.64 12.37
CA PHE A 90 5.80 5.81 11.18
C PHE A 90 6.14 6.58 9.90
N ALA A 91 5.76 7.85 9.82
CA ALA A 91 6.11 8.69 8.68
C ALA A 91 7.63 8.87 8.56
N ASP A 92 8.32 9.07 9.69
CA ASP A 92 9.78 9.13 9.70
C ASP A 92 10.38 7.84 9.17
N PHE A 93 9.85 6.70 9.59
CA PHE A 93 10.28 5.40 9.11
C PHE A 93 10.07 5.28 7.58
N LEU A 94 8.91 5.70 7.07
CA LEU A 94 8.63 5.65 5.64
C LEU A 94 9.64 6.49 4.85
N VAL A 95 9.95 7.69 5.32
CA VAL A 95 10.92 8.56 4.66
C VAL A 95 12.31 7.93 4.68
N GLU A 96 12.72 7.31 5.78
CA GLU A 96 13.99 6.59 5.87
C GLU A 96 14.09 5.45 4.86
N GLN A 97 12.96 4.82 4.54
CA GLN A 97 12.90 3.74 3.54
C GLN A 97 12.78 4.28 2.11
N GLY A 98 12.79 5.61 1.93
CA GLY A 98 12.63 6.20 0.61
C GLY A 98 11.21 6.17 0.10
N ILE A 99 10.24 6.05 0.99
CA ILE A 99 8.81 6.01 0.63
C ILE A 99 8.23 7.39 0.91
N TYR A 100 7.95 8.13 -0.15
CA TYR A 100 7.44 9.50 -0.04
C TYR A 100 5.97 9.63 -0.44
N ASN A 101 5.38 8.57 -0.98
CA ASN A 101 3.99 8.56 -1.43
C ASN A 101 3.10 7.98 -0.33
N PHE A 102 2.84 8.75 0.70
CA PHE A 102 1.95 8.31 1.76
C PHE A 102 0.89 9.37 2.04
N ILE A 103 -0.30 8.91 2.41
CA ILE A 103 -1.47 9.73 2.66
C ILE A 103 -1.91 9.50 4.10
N ALA A 104 -2.13 10.59 4.84
CA ALA A 104 -2.62 10.52 6.21
C ALA A 104 -3.96 11.23 6.30
N GLY A 105 -4.78 10.79 7.26
CA GLY A 105 -6.11 11.32 7.47
C GLY A 105 -7.19 10.46 6.85
N ALA A 106 -8.44 10.81 7.09
CA ALA A 106 -9.57 10.10 6.53
C ALA A 106 -9.65 10.32 5.02
N ILE A 107 -9.91 9.24 4.28
CA ILE A 107 -10.06 9.30 2.83
C ILE A 107 -11.51 9.06 2.48
N ASP A 108 -12.12 10.01 1.78
CA ASP A 108 -13.46 9.87 1.22
C ASP A 108 -13.33 9.85 -0.30
N PRO A 109 -13.51 8.68 -0.93
CA PRO A 109 -13.37 8.56 -2.38
C PRO A 109 -14.41 9.35 -3.17
N TYR A 110 -15.47 9.81 -2.52
CA TYR A 110 -16.58 10.49 -3.19
C TYR A 110 -16.66 11.98 -2.87
N SER A 111 -15.69 12.52 -2.16
CA SER A 111 -15.67 13.94 -1.83
C SER A 111 -14.87 14.77 -2.83
#